data_c40017c42936359c1d2c3b60f9a2287a
#
_entry.id   c40017c42936359c1d2c3b60f9a2287a
#
_cell.length_a   1.000
_cell.length_b   1.000
_cell.length_c   1.000
_cell.angle_alpha   90.00
_cell.angle_beta   90.00
_cell.angle_gamma   90.00
#
_symmetry.space_group_name_H-M   'P 1'
#
loop_
_entity.id
_entity.type
_entity.pdbx_description
1 polymer ?
#
loop_
_entity_poly.entity_id
_entity_poly.type
_entity_poly.pdbx_seq_one_letter_code
_entity_poly.pdbx_strand_id
1 'polypeptide(L)'
;RDCLLSRGLGDVYKRQNGMFTMGDVALCSERNEDLLYKLFGKNAELLIDHAWGWEPTTIAAIKAYRPSSNSLSSGQVLHCPYEADKAKLVVREMTDLLVLDLVDKGLVTDQMVLTVGYDVENLTDPARRARYHGPVETDRYGRRIPKQAHGSINLDSHTSSTKKIMCAVSELFDRIVDRNLLVRRMYVVANHVLPEADAPKKNDGAVQLDLFTDYAAQEEKQKAEDAALERERKLQKAALAIKKKYGKNAILKAMNLEEGATAKDRNAQIGGHKA
;
A
#
# COMPACT_ATOMS: atom_id res chain seq x y z
N ARG A 1 23.50 1.00 -18.25
CA ARG A 1 23.87 1.61 -16.97
C ARG A 1 22.91 1.11 -15.93
N ASP A 2 23.39 0.44 -15.08
CA ASP A 2 23.12 -0.37 -13.91
C ASP A 2 21.92 0.03 -13.03
N CYS A 3 20.78 0.10 -13.63
CA CYS A 3 19.51 -0.01 -12.93
C CYS A 3 19.27 -1.45 -12.42
N LEU A 4 20.36 -2.15 -12.08
CA LEU A 4 20.46 -3.61 -12.11
C LEU A 4 20.54 -4.25 -10.73
N LEU A 5 20.71 -3.49 -9.68
CA LEU A 5 20.95 -4.05 -8.35
C LEU A 5 19.71 -4.66 -7.69
N SER A 6 18.50 -4.20 -8.02
CA SER A 6 17.27 -4.80 -7.50
C SER A 6 16.75 -5.98 -8.35
N ARG A 7 17.35 -6.21 -9.50
CA ARG A 7 16.97 -7.25 -10.47
C ARG A 7 17.98 -8.39 -10.55
N GLY A 8 18.89 -8.47 -9.58
CA GLY A 8 20.03 -9.36 -9.57
C GLY A 8 19.71 -10.84 -9.78
N LEU A 9 18.56 -11.34 -9.30
CA LEU A 9 18.24 -12.75 -9.46
C LEU A 9 18.07 -13.16 -10.93
N GLY A 10 17.33 -12.36 -11.72
CA GLY A 10 17.15 -12.65 -13.15
C GLY A 10 18.49 -12.60 -13.94
N ASP A 11 19.36 -11.66 -13.58
CA ASP A 11 20.68 -11.54 -14.18
C ASP A 11 21.62 -12.68 -13.74
N VAL A 12 21.57 -13.08 -12.48
CA VAL A 12 22.33 -14.23 -11.97
C VAL A 12 21.93 -15.52 -12.69
N TYR A 13 20.64 -15.81 -12.85
CA TYR A 13 20.20 -16.99 -13.60
C TYR A 13 20.62 -16.99 -15.06
N LYS A 14 20.55 -15.82 -15.73
CA LYS A 14 21.05 -15.70 -17.12
C LYS A 14 22.55 -15.97 -17.20
N ARG A 15 23.36 -15.33 -16.36
CA ARG A 15 24.81 -15.49 -16.35
C ARG A 15 25.26 -16.91 -16.01
N GLN A 16 24.59 -17.58 -15.06
CA GLN A 16 24.86 -18.99 -14.71
C GLN A 16 24.62 -19.94 -15.89
N ASN A 17 23.78 -19.54 -16.84
CA ASN A 17 23.50 -20.31 -18.07
C ASN A 17 24.19 -19.71 -19.30
N GLY A 18 25.22 -18.90 -19.13
CA GLY A 18 26.04 -18.34 -20.23
C GLY A 18 25.37 -17.23 -21.02
N MET A 19 24.27 -16.66 -20.54
CA MET A 19 23.55 -15.55 -21.18
C MET A 19 23.93 -14.21 -20.54
N PHE A 20 24.74 -13.42 -21.22
CA PHE A 20 25.28 -12.14 -20.73
C PHE A 20 24.54 -10.93 -21.35
N THR A 21 23.98 -11.12 -22.54
CA THR A 21 23.28 -10.09 -23.32
C THR A 21 21.87 -10.53 -23.65
N MET A 22 21.02 -9.60 -24.10
CA MET A 22 19.70 -9.93 -24.65
C MET A 22 19.83 -10.72 -25.97
N GLY A 23 20.90 -10.51 -26.74
CA GLY A 23 21.21 -11.31 -27.91
C GLY A 23 21.45 -12.79 -27.57
N ASP A 24 22.09 -13.08 -26.43
CA ASP A 24 22.27 -14.48 -25.97
C ASP A 24 20.94 -15.11 -25.60
N VAL A 25 20.02 -14.32 -25.03
CA VAL A 25 18.65 -14.78 -24.74
C VAL A 25 17.88 -15.09 -26.03
N ALA A 26 17.98 -14.22 -27.04
CA ALA A 26 17.36 -14.42 -28.34
C ALA A 26 17.90 -15.70 -29.00
N LEU A 27 19.21 -15.90 -29.02
CA LEU A 27 19.83 -17.13 -29.54
C LEU A 27 19.46 -18.37 -28.72
N CYS A 28 19.33 -18.23 -27.41
CA CYS A 28 18.86 -19.33 -26.55
C CYS A 28 17.41 -19.71 -26.88
N SER A 29 16.55 -18.73 -27.19
CA SER A 29 15.16 -19.01 -27.56
C SER A 29 15.03 -19.84 -28.83
N GLU A 30 15.93 -19.70 -29.80
CA GLU A 30 15.94 -20.53 -30.99
C GLU A 30 16.46 -21.95 -30.73
N ARG A 31 17.43 -22.09 -29.83
CA ARG A 31 18.14 -23.36 -29.63
C ARG A 31 17.58 -24.20 -28.49
N ASN A 32 17.10 -23.58 -27.43
CA ASN A 32 16.63 -24.24 -26.23
C ASN A 32 15.66 -23.32 -25.48
N GLU A 33 14.48 -23.13 -26.02
CA GLU A 33 13.42 -22.30 -25.42
C GLU A 33 12.97 -22.85 -24.07
N ASP A 34 12.92 -24.19 -23.92
CA ASP A 34 12.51 -24.85 -22.67
C ASP A 34 13.38 -24.44 -21.48
N LEU A 35 14.66 -24.14 -21.70
CA LEU A 35 15.53 -23.62 -20.64
C LEU A 35 15.02 -22.28 -20.12
N LEU A 36 14.60 -21.38 -21.00
CA LEU A 36 14.07 -20.08 -20.63
C LEU A 36 12.76 -20.21 -19.83
N TYR A 37 11.85 -21.08 -20.26
CA TYR A 37 10.63 -21.38 -19.50
C TYR A 37 10.91 -22.02 -18.14
N LYS A 38 11.91 -22.90 -18.05
CA LYS A 38 12.34 -23.51 -16.79
C LYS A 38 12.89 -22.46 -15.81
N LEU A 39 13.64 -21.47 -16.31
CA LEU A 39 14.29 -20.43 -15.49
C LEU A 39 13.33 -19.31 -15.10
N PHE A 40 12.44 -18.91 -16.01
CA PHE A 40 11.65 -17.67 -15.87
C PHE A 40 10.13 -17.93 -15.85
N GLY A 41 9.69 -19.16 -16.06
CA GLY A 41 8.28 -19.54 -16.14
C GLY A 41 7.56 -18.76 -17.24
N LYS A 42 6.32 -18.35 -16.99
CA LYS A 42 5.50 -17.58 -17.94
C LYS A 42 6.10 -16.23 -18.37
N ASN A 43 7.06 -15.71 -17.62
CA ASN A 43 7.75 -14.47 -17.99
C ASN A 43 8.81 -14.69 -19.08
N ALA A 44 9.09 -15.94 -19.46
CA ALA A 44 10.01 -16.26 -20.56
C ALA A 44 9.54 -15.66 -21.88
N GLU A 45 8.24 -15.69 -22.18
CA GLU A 45 7.68 -15.08 -23.39
C GLU A 45 8.05 -13.60 -23.52
N LEU A 46 7.75 -12.82 -22.48
CA LEU A 46 8.09 -11.39 -22.47
C LEU A 46 9.60 -11.15 -22.60
N LEU A 47 10.39 -12.01 -21.97
CA LEU A 47 11.84 -11.91 -22.04
C LEU A 47 12.36 -12.20 -23.47
N ILE A 48 11.79 -13.22 -24.14
CA ILE A 48 12.11 -13.59 -25.52
C ILE A 48 11.70 -12.48 -26.48
N ASP A 49 10.46 -12.00 -26.37
CA ASP A 49 9.96 -10.90 -27.20
C ASP A 49 10.85 -9.66 -27.12
N HIS A 50 11.17 -9.23 -25.91
CA HIS A 50 12.06 -8.10 -25.70
C HIS A 50 13.49 -8.37 -26.18
N ALA A 51 13.96 -9.62 -26.11
CA ALA A 51 15.28 -9.99 -26.65
C ALA A 51 15.33 -9.87 -28.17
N TRP A 52 14.22 -10.14 -28.85
CA TRP A 52 14.03 -9.92 -30.27
C TRP A 52 13.67 -8.47 -30.64
N GLY A 53 13.54 -7.58 -29.64
CA GLY A 53 13.21 -6.17 -29.86
C GLY A 53 11.72 -5.93 -30.09
N TRP A 54 10.87 -6.89 -29.78
CA TRP A 54 9.42 -6.75 -29.94
C TRP A 54 8.74 -6.29 -28.65
N GLU A 55 8.01 -5.19 -28.70
CA GLU A 55 7.21 -4.64 -27.60
C GLU A 55 5.85 -4.17 -28.15
N PRO A 56 4.77 -4.93 -27.92
CA PRO A 56 3.46 -4.58 -28.44
C PRO A 56 2.81 -3.42 -27.69
N THR A 57 3.27 -3.16 -26.45
CA THR A 57 2.64 -2.18 -25.58
C THR A 57 3.16 -0.78 -25.89
N THR A 58 2.33 0.02 -26.51
CA THR A 58 2.66 1.41 -26.83
C THR A 58 2.45 2.33 -25.62
N ILE A 59 3.08 3.51 -25.63
CA ILE A 59 2.85 4.55 -24.63
C ILE A 59 1.37 4.98 -24.61
N ALA A 60 0.70 4.98 -25.76
CA ALA A 60 -0.71 5.27 -25.86
C ALA A 60 -1.55 4.19 -25.14
N ALA A 61 -1.21 2.92 -25.31
CA ALA A 61 -1.86 1.81 -24.60
C ALA A 61 -1.66 1.90 -23.06
N ILE A 62 -0.45 2.23 -22.63
CA ILE A 62 -0.16 2.45 -21.20
C ILE A 62 -1.01 3.60 -20.63
N LYS A 63 -1.12 4.72 -21.34
CA LYS A 63 -1.93 5.86 -20.93
C LYS A 63 -3.44 5.57 -20.93
N ALA A 64 -3.89 4.73 -21.85
CA ALA A 64 -5.29 4.33 -21.96
C ALA A 64 -5.69 3.21 -20.99
N TYR A 65 -4.71 2.51 -20.38
CA TYR A 65 -4.98 1.41 -19.49
C TYR A 65 -5.83 1.83 -18.29
N ARG A 66 -6.89 1.08 -18.05
CA ARG A 66 -7.74 1.22 -16.86
C ARG A 66 -7.61 -0.07 -16.05
N PRO A 67 -7.13 0.00 -14.81
CA PRO A 67 -7.04 -1.18 -13.95
C PRO A 67 -8.41 -1.79 -13.71
N SER A 68 -8.49 -3.11 -13.75
CA SER A 68 -9.71 -3.85 -13.39
C SER A 68 -9.92 -3.98 -11.88
N SER A 69 -8.88 -3.68 -11.08
CA SER A 69 -8.95 -3.76 -9.63
C SER A 69 -9.51 -2.47 -9.04
N ASN A 70 -10.52 -2.61 -8.19
CA ASN A 70 -11.11 -1.50 -7.44
C ASN A 70 -10.40 -1.32 -6.09
N SER A 71 -9.08 -1.29 -6.10
CA SER A 71 -8.29 -1.09 -4.90
C SER A 71 -7.11 -0.13 -5.11
N LEU A 72 -6.78 0.62 -4.08
CA LEU A 72 -5.60 1.47 -4.02
C LEU A 72 -4.74 1.05 -2.83
N SER A 73 -3.45 0.80 -3.05
CA SER A 73 -2.57 0.27 -2.03
C SER A 73 -1.31 1.11 -1.85
N SER A 74 -0.79 1.10 -0.62
CA SER A 74 0.49 1.67 -0.27
C SER A 74 1.27 0.66 0.58
N GLY A 75 2.50 0.36 0.18
CA GLY A 75 3.39 -0.56 0.88
C GLY A 75 4.68 0.11 1.31
N GLN A 76 5.24 -0.33 2.44
CA GLN A 76 6.55 0.10 2.92
C GLN A 76 7.31 -1.05 3.59
N VAL A 77 8.60 -1.14 3.29
CA VAL A 77 9.57 -1.95 4.03
C VAL A 77 10.45 -0.98 4.81
N LEU A 78 10.55 -1.20 6.12
CA LEU A 78 11.37 -0.39 7.00
C LEU A 78 12.86 -0.75 6.82
N HIS A 79 13.75 0.22 6.96
CA HIS A 79 15.21 -0.01 6.88
C HIS A 79 15.75 -0.79 8.09
N CYS A 80 15.11 -0.65 9.25
CA CYS A 80 15.37 -1.43 10.46
C CYS A 80 14.05 -1.90 11.08
N PRO A 81 14.05 -2.91 11.97
CA PRO A 81 12.87 -3.34 12.69
C PRO A 81 12.34 -2.23 13.60
N TYR A 82 11.04 -2.05 13.65
CA TYR A 82 10.35 -1.08 14.51
C TYR A 82 9.50 -1.79 15.55
N GLU A 83 9.46 -1.23 16.74
CA GLU A 83 8.46 -1.58 17.75
C GLU A 83 7.07 -1.15 17.30
N ALA A 84 6.03 -1.77 17.87
CA ALA A 84 4.66 -1.60 17.43
C ALA A 84 4.19 -0.13 17.41
N ASP A 85 4.57 0.69 18.39
CA ASP A 85 4.14 2.08 18.46
C ASP A 85 4.74 2.94 17.33
N LYS A 86 6.04 2.75 17.03
CA LYS A 86 6.69 3.40 15.88
C LYS A 86 6.12 2.88 14.56
N ALA A 87 5.83 1.59 14.47
CA ALA A 87 5.17 1.01 13.28
C ALA A 87 3.75 1.56 13.08
N LYS A 88 3.00 1.77 14.18
CA LYS A 88 1.67 2.40 14.11
C LYS A 88 1.74 3.83 13.59
N LEU A 89 2.74 4.60 13.99
CA LEU A 89 2.98 5.94 13.45
C LEU A 89 3.18 5.88 11.93
N VAL A 90 4.02 4.97 11.43
CA VAL A 90 4.27 4.81 9.99
C VAL A 90 2.99 4.39 9.25
N VAL A 91 2.18 3.48 9.82
CA VAL A 91 0.88 3.10 9.23
C VAL A 91 -0.05 4.31 9.12
N ARG A 92 -0.08 5.19 10.13
CA ARG A 92 -0.85 6.44 10.08
C ARG A 92 -0.36 7.39 9.00
N GLU A 93 0.95 7.54 8.84
CA GLU A 93 1.55 8.31 7.75
C GLU A 93 1.19 7.76 6.37
N MET A 94 1.25 6.43 6.21
CA MET A 94 0.87 5.75 4.98
C MET A 94 -0.61 5.95 4.65
N THR A 95 -1.46 5.84 5.67
CA THR A 95 -2.91 6.05 5.54
C THR A 95 -3.22 7.49 5.13
N ASP A 96 -2.57 8.48 5.72
CA ASP A 96 -2.75 9.88 5.36
C ASP A 96 -2.42 10.16 3.89
N LEU A 97 -1.31 9.62 3.41
CA LEU A 97 -0.89 9.76 2.01
C LEU A 97 -1.84 9.01 1.06
N LEU A 98 -2.30 7.82 1.44
CA LEU A 98 -3.27 7.04 0.66
C LEU A 98 -4.60 7.77 0.52
N VAL A 99 -5.09 8.39 1.60
CA VAL A 99 -6.31 9.19 1.58
C VAL A 99 -6.16 10.42 0.69
N LEU A 100 -5.01 11.11 0.76
CA LEU A 100 -4.75 12.23 -0.15
C LEU A 100 -4.72 11.79 -1.62
N ASP A 101 -4.24 10.59 -1.93
CA ASP A 101 -4.28 10.03 -3.28
C ASP A 101 -5.71 9.69 -3.73
N LEU A 102 -6.57 9.18 -2.82
CA LEU A 102 -8.01 9.02 -3.09
C LEU A 102 -8.66 10.35 -3.44
N VAL A 103 -8.43 11.39 -2.62
CA VAL A 103 -8.99 12.73 -2.86
C VAL A 103 -8.50 13.34 -4.17
N ASP A 104 -7.21 13.17 -4.49
CA ASP A 104 -6.63 13.68 -5.73
C ASP A 104 -7.24 13.06 -6.98
N LYS A 105 -7.61 11.78 -6.88
CA LYS A 105 -8.24 11.00 -7.96
C LYS A 105 -9.78 11.09 -7.96
N GLY A 106 -10.39 11.79 -6.98
CA GLY A 106 -11.84 11.84 -6.83
C GLY A 106 -12.48 10.50 -6.47
N LEU A 107 -11.78 9.69 -5.69
CA LEU A 107 -12.17 8.33 -5.31
C LEU A 107 -12.57 8.25 -3.83
N VAL A 108 -13.42 7.28 -3.53
CA VAL A 108 -13.86 6.92 -2.17
C VAL A 108 -13.76 5.43 -1.94
N THR A 109 -13.73 5.01 -0.68
CA THR A 109 -13.66 3.60 -0.26
C THR A 109 -14.59 3.35 0.92
N ASP A 110 -15.05 2.13 1.09
CA ASP A 110 -15.84 1.66 2.25
C ASP A 110 -15.11 0.59 3.06
N GLN A 111 -13.91 0.15 2.64
CA GLN A 111 -13.15 -0.87 3.35
C GLN A 111 -11.65 -0.58 3.33
N MET A 112 -11.04 -0.73 4.50
CA MET A 112 -9.58 -0.68 4.64
C MET A 112 -9.03 -2.05 5.02
N VAL A 113 -7.89 -2.41 4.42
CA VAL A 113 -7.15 -3.63 4.74
C VAL A 113 -5.76 -3.26 5.21
N LEU A 114 -5.31 -3.90 6.27
CA LEU A 114 -3.98 -3.73 6.83
C LEU A 114 -3.27 -5.09 6.90
N THR A 115 -2.04 -5.11 6.40
CA THR A 115 -1.13 -6.25 6.55
C THR A 115 0.17 -5.77 7.17
N VAL A 116 0.59 -6.40 8.27
CA VAL A 116 1.83 -6.07 8.99
C VAL A 116 2.70 -7.31 9.07
N GLY A 117 3.86 -7.25 8.44
CA GLY A 117 4.85 -8.33 8.45
C GLY A 117 5.94 -8.07 9.49
N TYR A 118 6.22 -9.09 10.28
CA TYR A 118 7.18 -9.03 11.36
C TYR A 118 8.62 -9.32 10.88
N ASP A 119 9.58 -8.88 11.66
CA ASP A 119 11.00 -9.08 11.37
C ASP A 119 11.47 -10.49 11.76
N VAL A 120 12.48 -10.98 11.06
CA VAL A 120 13.15 -12.25 11.35
C VAL A 120 13.82 -12.26 12.72
N GLU A 121 14.23 -11.09 13.25
CA GLU A 121 14.85 -10.92 14.55
C GLU A 121 13.98 -11.46 15.69
N ASN A 122 12.65 -11.41 15.55
CA ASN A 122 11.72 -12.01 16.51
C ASN A 122 11.96 -13.52 16.73
N LEU A 123 12.58 -14.22 15.77
CA LEU A 123 12.84 -15.65 15.86
C LEU A 123 14.35 -15.98 15.94
N THR A 124 15.23 -15.05 15.61
CA THR A 124 16.70 -15.24 15.69
C THR A 124 17.29 -14.76 16.99
N ASP A 125 16.70 -13.75 17.63
CA ASP A 125 17.06 -13.34 18.99
C ASP A 125 16.52 -14.36 20.00
N PRO A 126 17.37 -14.98 20.85
CA PRO A 126 16.95 -16.02 21.78
C PRO A 126 15.90 -15.53 22.81
N ALA A 127 16.04 -14.29 23.30
CA ALA A 127 15.13 -13.74 24.29
C ALA A 127 13.73 -13.44 23.71
N ARG A 128 13.68 -12.92 22.47
CA ARG A 128 12.42 -12.70 21.74
C ARG A 128 11.81 -14.04 21.34
N ARG A 129 12.61 -14.97 20.83
CA ARG A 129 12.13 -16.30 20.42
C ARG A 129 11.52 -17.07 21.57
N ALA A 130 12.07 -16.99 22.77
CA ALA A 130 11.54 -17.67 23.95
C ALA A 130 10.16 -17.16 24.38
N ARG A 131 9.82 -15.92 24.05
CA ARG A 131 8.51 -15.30 24.36
C ARG A 131 7.47 -15.52 23.28
N TYR A 132 7.87 -15.88 22.05
CA TYR A 132 6.96 -16.04 20.93
C TYR A 132 6.51 -17.49 20.77
N HIS A 133 5.22 -17.72 20.94
CA HIS A 133 4.57 -19.04 20.81
C HIS A 133 3.55 -19.10 19.65
N GLY A 134 3.47 -18.03 18.86
CA GLY A 134 2.56 -17.93 17.74
C GLY A 134 3.00 -18.71 16.49
N PRO A 135 2.19 -18.71 15.45
CA PRO A 135 2.46 -19.39 14.20
C PRO A 135 3.64 -18.77 13.44
N VAL A 136 4.45 -19.62 12.81
CA VAL A 136 5.64 -19.25 12.03
C VAL A 136 5.41 -19.59 10.57
N GLU A 137 5.78 -18.67 9.68
CA GLU A 137 5.74 -18.85 8.23
C GLU A 137 7.14 -18.80 7.64
N THR A 138 7.30 -19.34 6.44
CA THR A 138 8.54 -19.20 5.66
C THR A 138 8.32 -18.15 4.58
N ASP A 139 9.16 -17.12 4.57
CA ASP A 139 9.08 -16.09 3.54
C ASP A 139 9.63 -16.57 2.19
N ARG A 140 9.49 -15.76 1.14
CA ARG A 140 9.97 -16.09 -0.21
C ARG A 140 11.48 -16.27 -0.31
N TYR A 141 12.23 -15.92 0.72
CA TYR A 141 13.69 -16.09 0.80
C TYR A 141 14.08 -17.31 1.63
N GLY A 142 13.10 -18.13 2.05
CA GLY A 142 13.34 -19.30 2.89
C GLY A 142 13.57 -19.00 4.38
N ARG A 143 13.37 -17.76 4.83
CA ARG A 143 13.58 -17.36 6.23
C ARG A 143 12.31 -17.61 7.03
N ARG A 144 12.47 -18.15 8.23
CA ARG A 144 11.35 -18.30 9.18
C ARG A 144 11.05 -16.95 9.82
N ILE A 145 9.79 -16.55 9.77
CA ILE A 145 9.30 -15.30 10.37
C ILE A 145 7.99 -15.57 11.12
N PRO A 146 7.61 -14.76 12.12
CA PRO A 146 6.28 -14.82 12.68
C PRO A 146 5.23 -14.59 11.59
N LYS A 147 4.10 -15.31 11.69
CA LYS A 147 2.98 -15.10 10.75
C LYS A 147 2.55 -13.65 10.74
N GLN A 148 2.41 -13.08 9.55
CA GLN A 148 1.99 -11.69 9.38
C GLN A 148 0.60 -11.44 9.95
N ALA A 149 0.42 -10.28 10.58
CA ALA A 149 -0.89 -9.80 10.97
C ALA A 149 -1.63 -9.29 9.72
N HIS A 150 -2.88 -9.72 9.56
CA HIS A 150 -3.72 -9.32 8.44
C HIS A 150 -5.16 -9.16 8.90
N GLY A 151 -5.82 -8.13 8.42
CA GLY A 151 -7.23 -7.88 8.72
C GLY A 151 -7.82 -6.79 7.87
N SER A 152 -9.14 -6.70 7.93
CA SER A 152 -9.93 -5.66 7.28
C SER A 152 -10.88 -4.99 8.25
N ILE A 153 -11.30 -3.77 7.92
CA ILE A 153 -12.31 -3.01 8.63
C ILE A 153 -13.19 -2.29 7.61
N ASN A 154 -14.51 -2.44 7.78
CA ASN A 154 -15.47 -1.73 6.95
C ASN A 154 -15.76 -0.36 7.56
N LEU A 155 -16.02 0.60 6.71
CA LEU A 155 -16.47 1.93 7.06
C LEU A 155 -17.99 1.98 6.91
N ASP A 156 -18.65 2.87 7.65
CA ASP A 156 -20.12 2.98 7.62
C ASP A 156 -20.67 3.43 6.26
N SER A 157 -19.82 4.02 5.44
CA SER A 157 -20.16 4.50 4.09
C SER A 157 -18.90 4.73 3.27
N HIS A 158 -19.04 4.78 1.94
CA HIS A 158 -17.95 5.21 1.06
C HIS A 158 -17.49 6.62 1.43
N THR A 159 -16.20 6.78 1.67
CA THR A 159 -15.64 8.05 2.13
C THR A 159 -14.17 8.22 1.71
N SER A 160 -13.72 9.46 1.64
CA SER A 160 -12.31 9.87 1.58
C SER A 160 -11.93 10.77 2.76
N SER A 161 -12.68 10.69 3.87
CA SER A 161 -12.35 11.43 5.10
C SER A 161 -11.11 10.84 5.75
N THR A 162 -10.07 11.65 5.90
CA THR A 162 -8.84 11.30 6.62
C THR A 162 -9.15 10.88 8.06
N LYS A 163 -10.06 11.61 8.73
CA LYS A 163 -10.41 11.34 10.12
C LYS A 163 -11.06 9.97 10.28
N LYS A 164 -12.07 9.65 9.46
CA LYS A 164 -12.78 8.36 9.53
C LYS A 164 -11.84 7.20 9.18
N ILE A 165 -11.12 7.30 8.08
CA ILE A 165 -10.20 6.22 7.63
C ILE A 165 -9.04 6.05 8.61
N MET A 166 -8.46 7.13 9.12
CA MET A 166 -7.37 7.07 10.10
C MET A 166 -7.81 6.42 11.41
N CYS A 167 -9.01 6.73 11.90
CA CYS A 167 -9.58 6.11 13.09
C CYS A 167 -9.74 4.60 12.87
N ALA A 168 -10.38 4.20 11.78
CA ALA A 168 -10.61 2.80 11.44
C ALA A 168 -9.30 2.00 11.29
N VAL A 169 -8.30 2.54 10.57
CA VAL A 169 -7.01 1.86 10.40
C VAL A 169 -6.23 1.78 11.72
N SER A 170 -6.33 2.79 12.57
CA SER A 170 -5.68 2.78 13.89
C SER A 170 -6.31 1.72 14.82
N GLU A 171 -7.63 1.58 14.81
CA GLU A 171 -8.36 0.54 15.50
C GLU A 171 -8.01 -0.85 14.97
N LEU A 172 -7.98 -1.00 13.64
CA LEU A 172 -7.58 -2.24 13.00
C LEU A 172 -6.16 -2.66 13.40
N PHE A 173 -5.21 -1.72 13.43
CA PHE A 173 -3.85 -1.98 13.88
C PHE A 173 -3.82 -2.51 15.30
N ASP A 174 -4.51 -1.84 16.23
CA ASP A 174 -4.56 -2.25 17.64
C ASP A 174 -5.20 -3.63 17.85
N ARG A 175 -6.13 -3.99 16.98
CA ARG A 175 -6.85 -5.27 17.03
C ARG A 175 -6.01 -6.45 16.51
N ILE A 176 -5.19 -6.25 15.46
CA ILE A 176 -4.53 -7.38 14.78
C ILE A 176 -3.04 -7.51 15.10
N VAL A 177 -2.36 -6.43 15.52
CA VAL A 177 -0.89 -6.42 15.66
C VAL A 177 -0.47 -6.87 17.05
N ASP A 178 0.44 -7.84 17.10
CA ASP A 178 1.10 -8.21 18.35
C ASP A 178 2.16 -7.15 18.72
N ARG A 179 1.92 -6.45 19.81
CA ARG A 179 2.76 -5.34 20.28
C ARG A 179 4.15 -5.77 20.77
N ASN A 180 4.35 -7.06 21.03
CA ASN A 180 5.64 -7.60 21.50
C ASN A 180 6.60 -7.91 20.35
N LEU A 181 6.12 -7.86 19.11
CA LEU A 181 6.88 -8.23 17.94
C LEU A 181 7.41 -7.01 17.19
N LEU A 182 8.63 -7.14 16.69
CA LEU A 182 9.25 -6.16 15.81
C LEU A 182 8.62 -6.25 14.41
N VAL A 183 8.23 -5.11 13.89
CA VAL A 183 7.62 -4.94 12.56
C VAL A 183 8.69 -4.61 11.53
N ARG A 184 8.60 -5.20 10.33
CA ARG A 184 9.54 -4.95 9.22
C ARG A 184 8.87 -4.38 7.98
N ARG A 185 7.64 -4.74 7.71
CA ARG A 185 6.91 -4.30 6.51
C ARG A 185 5.44 -4.11 6.80
N MET A 186 4.80 -3.24 6.05
CA MET A 186 3.39 -2.97 6.18
C MET A 186 2.76 -2.59 4.85
N TYR A 187 1.50 -2.93 4.69
CA TYR A 187 0.68 -2.61 3.52
C TYR A 187 -0.68 -2.11 3.99
N VAL A 188 -1.07 -0.97 3.49
CA VAL A 188 -2.41 -0.39 3.69
C VAL A 188 -3.12 -0.38 2.36
N VAL A 189 -4.32 -0.91 2.30
CA VAL A 189 -5.11 -1.03 1.07
C VAL A 189 -6.50 -0.46 1.31
N ALA A 190 -6.93 0.43 0.42
CA ALA A 190 -8.32 0.84 0.28
C ALA A 190 -8.98 -0.08 -0.76
N ASN A 191 -9.99 -0.83 -0.36
CA ASN A 191 -10.76 -1.71 -1.23
C ASN A 191 -12.07 -1.07 -1.65
N HIS A 192 -12.77 -1.69 -2.60
CA HIS A 192 -14.05 -1.23 -3.16
C HIS A 192 -14.00 0.25 -3.56
N VAL A 193 -12.85 0.63 -4.12
CA VAL A 193 -12.63 2.00 -4.55
C VAL A 193 -13.49 2.31 -5.77
N LEU A 194 -14.22 3.41 -5.71
CA LEU A 194 -15.06 3.87 -6.81
C LEU A 194 -15.02 5.41 -6.92
N PRO A 195 -15.38 5.98 -8.08
CA PRO A 195 -15.54 7.41 -8.21
C PRO A 195 -16.55 7.96 -7.20
N GLU A 196 -16.27 9.09 -6.61
CA GLU A 196 -17.18 9.70 -5.62
C GLU A 196 -18.58 9.97 -6.19
N ALA A 197 -18.67 10.27 -7.49
CA ALA A 197 -19.95 10.47 -8.18
C ALA A 197 -20.82 9.20 -8.22
N ASP A 198 -20.17 8.02 -8.21
CA ASP A 198 -20.83 6.72 -8.28
C ASP A 198 -21.09 6.11 -6.90
N ALA A 199 -20.66 6.81 -5.84
CA ALA A 199 -20.86 6.33 -4.47
C ALA A 199 -22.36 6.25 -4.14
N PRO A 200 -22.82 5.13 -3.54
CA PRO A 200 -24.18 5.03 -3.05
C PRO A 200 -24.45 6.20 -2.11
N LYS A 201 -25.41 7.01 -2.43
CA LYS A 201 -25.89 8.03 -1.48
C LYS A 201 -26.42 7.30 -0.26
N LYS A 202 -26.11 7.82 0.93
CA LYS A 202 -26.71 7.30 2.16
C LYS A 202 -28.22 7.24 1.90
N ASN A 203 -28.79 6.03 1.92
CA ASN A 203 -30.19 5.83 1.58
C ASN A 203 -31.06 6.77 2.40
N ASP A 204 -31.78 7.66 1.70
CA ASP A 204 -33.04 8.22 2.18
C ASP A 204 -34.15 7.14 2.17
N GLY A 205 -33.77 5.88 2.49
CA GLY A 205 -34.72 4.81 2.72
C GLY A 205 -35.66 5.26 3.82
N ALA A 206 -36.95 5.03 3.65
CA ALA A 206 -37.96 5.35 4.64
C ALA A 206 -37.45 4.89 6.03
N VAL A 207 -36.99 5.84 6.83
CA VAL A 207 -36.59 5.57 8.19
C VAL A 207 -37.87 5.21 8.92
N GLN A 208 -37.97 3.97 9.38
CA GLN A 208 -39.04 3.61 10.28
C GLN A 208 -38.90 4.47 11.51
N LEU A 209 -39.82 5.42 11.66
CA LEU A 209 -39.79 6.38 12.73
C LEU A 209 -39.99 5.63 14.07
N ASP A 210 -38.98 5.72 14.93
CA ASP A 210 -39.06 5.19 16.30
C ASP A 210 -39.54 6.33 17.21
N LEU A 211 -40.57 6.05 18.01
CA LEU A 211 -41.22 7.00 18.94
C LEU A 211 -40.28 7.55 20.02
N PHE A 212 -39.13 6.91 20.24
CA PHE A 212 -38.15 7.28 21.29
C PHE A 212 -36.91 7.97 20.77
N THR A 213 -36.79 8.18 19.45
CA THR A 213 -35.62 8.82 18.82
C THR A 213 -35.87 10.31 18.61
N ASP A 214 -35.02 11.14 19.17
CA ASP A 214 -35.01 12.58 18.89
C ASP A 214 -34.42 12.87 17.49
N TYR A 215 -35.30 12.92 16.51
CA TYR A 215 -34.94 13.18 15.11
C TYR A 215 -34.37 14.56 14.88
N ALA A 216 -34.76 15.58 15.68
CA ALA A 216 -34.23 16.93 15.56
C ALA A 216 -32.74 16.96 15.96
N ALA A 217 -32.41 16.33 17.08
CA ALA A 217 -31.03 16.21 17.52
C ALA A 217 -30.18 15.36 16.56
N GLN A 218 -30.76 14.33 15.94
CA GLN A 218 -30.09 13.49 14.95
C GLN A 218 -29.82 14.28 13.65
N GLU A 219 -30.77 15.08 13.20
CA GLU A 219 -30.61 15.95 12.01
C GLU A 219 -29.55 17.04 12.25
N GLU A 220 -29.54 17.67 13.42
CA GLU A 220 -28.49 18.65 13.77
C GLU A 220 -27.10 18.00 13.79
N LYS A 221 -26.99 16.80 14.38
CA LYS A 221 -25.75 16.04 14.41
C LYS A 221 -25.27 15.69 13.00
N GLN A 222 -26.18 15.26 12.12
CA GLN A 222 -25.86 14.96 10.71
C GLN A 222 -25.39 16.21 9.97
N LYS A 223 -26.09 17.33 10.10
CA LYS A 223 -25.68 18.61 9.50
C LYS A 223 -24.30 19.08 9.97
N ALA A 224 -24.02 18.92 11.27
CA ALA A 224 -22.71 19.23 11.82
C ALA A 224 -21.59 18.30 11.27
N GLU A 225 -21.89 17.01 11.11
CA GLU A 225 -20.97 16.04 10.52
C GLU A 225 -20.70 16.36 9.05
N ASP A 226 -21.72 16.65 8.27
CA ASP A 226 -21.59 17.00 6.85
C ASP A 226 -20.78 18.29 6.65
N ALA A 227 -21.02 19.30 7.48
CA ALA A 227 -20.22 20.54 7.49
C ALA A 227 -18.75 20.29 7.87
N ALA A 228 -18.49 19.38 8.80
CA ALA A 228 -17.13 19.00 9.18
C ALA A 228 -16.42 18.25 8.04
N LEU A 229 -17.09 17.34 7.35
CA LEU A 229 -16.56 16.61 6.19
C LEU A 229 -16.25 17.57 5.04
N GLU A 230 -17.12 18.54 4.77
CA GLU A 230 -16.87 19.53 3.73
C GLU A 230 -15.65 20.42 4.06
N ARG A 231 -15.51 20.83 5.32
CA ARG A 231 -14.34 21.58 5.80
C ARG A 231 -13.07 20.75 5.65
N GLU A 232 -13.09 19.48 6.05
CA GLU A 232 -11.97 18.56 5.90
C GLU A 232 -11.56 18.43 4.43
N ARG A 233 -12.53 18.26 3.53
CA ARG A 233 -12.29 18.15 2.09
C ARG A 233 -11.63 19.41 1.50
N LYS A 234 -12.06 20.61 1.93
CA LYS A 234 -11.41 21.88 1.53
C LYS A 234 -9.95 21.90 1.97
N LEU A 235 -9.66 21.46 3.20
CA LEU A 235 -8.28 21.37 3.71
C LEU A 235 -7.44 20.34 2.95
N GLN A 236 -7.98 19.15 2.64
CA GLN A 236 -7.30 18.14 1.84
C GLN A 236 -6.93 18.68 0.44
N LYS A 237 -7.87 19.34 -0.24
CA LYS A 237 -7.63 19.95 -1.56
C LYS A 237 -6.58 21.06 -1.50
N ALA A 238 -6.62 21.91 -0.47
CA ALA A 238 -5.61 22.94 -0.26
C ALA A 238 -4.21 22.34 -0.01
N ALA A 239 -4.12 21.30 0.84
CA ALA A 239 -2.87 20.59 1.09
C ALA A 239 -2.31 19.94 -0.19
N LEU A 240 -3.16 19.32 -1.01
CA LEU A 240 -2.77 18.76 -2.31
C LEU A 240 -2.26 19.83 -3.26
N ALA A 241 -2.92 20.99 -3.36
CA ALA A 241 -2.49 22.09 -4.20
C ALA A 241 -1.10 22.62 -3.79
N ILE A 242 -0.85 22.74 -2.49
CA ILE A 242 0.46 23.12 -1.95
C ILE A 242 1.52 22.07 -2.28
N LYS A 243 1.22 20.79 -2.05
CA LYS A 243 2.15 19.68 -2.34
C LYS A 243 2.47 19.56 -3.83
N LYS A 244 1.50 19.79 -4.72
CA LYS A 244 1.71 19.80 -6.18
C LYS A 244 2.58 20.98 -6.62
N LYS A 245 2.41 22.14 -6.04
CA LYS A 245 3.12 23.36 -6.43
C LYS A 245 4.53 23.44 -5.84
N TYR A 246 4.72 23.06 -4.58
CA TYR A 246 5.95 23.28 -3.83
C TYR A 246 6.67 21.99 -3.40
N GLY A 247 6.15 20.84 -3.81
CA GLY A 247 6.72 19.54 -3.50
C GLY A 247 6.02 18.83 -2.33
N LYS A 248 6.21 17.51 -2.27
CA LYS A 248 5.51 16.61 -1.32
C LYS A 248 5.76 16.94 0.15
N ASN A 249 6.92 17.55 0.46
CA ASN A 249 7.32 17.94 1.82
C ASN A 249 7.00 19.39 2.17
N ALA A 250 6.35 20.15 1.29
CA ALA A 250 6.03 21.55 1.53
C ALA A 250 5.06 21.78 2.69
N ILE A 251 4.20 20.79 2.97
CA ILE A 251 3.31 20.78 4.12
C ILE A 251 3.33 19.40 4.76
N LEU A 252 3.63 19.33 6.05
CA LEU A 252 3.70 18.13 6.85
C LEU A 252 2.76 18.23 8.05
N LYS A 253 2.24 17.11 8.52
CA LYS A 253 1.52 17.02 9.79
C LYS A 253 2.50 16.83 10.94
N ALA A 254 2.14 17.21 12.17
CA ALA A 254 3.00 17.05 13.35
C ALA A 254 3.51 15.61 13.50
N MET A 255 2.69 14.60 13.23
CA MET A 255 3.08 13.19 13.27
C MET A 255 4.24 12.83 12.33
N ASN A 256 4.45 13.60 11.25
CA ASN A 256 5.58 13.37 10.32
C ASN A 256 6.92 13.89 10.86
N LEU A 257 6.92 14.51 12.02
CA LEU A 257 8.09 15.05 12.71
C LEU A 257 8.42 14.26 13.99
N GLU A 258 7.58 13.27 14.34
CA GLU A 258 7.81 12.40 15.49
C GLU A 258 8.98 11.44 15.25
N GLU A 259 9.57 10.95 16.32
CA GLU A 259 10.64 9.94 16.24
C GLU A 259 10.15 8.64 15.61
N GLY A 260 10.82 8.20 14.58
CA GLY A 260 10.41 7.01 13.80
C GLY A 260 9.51 7.32 12.60
N ALA A 261 9.08 8.58 12.40
CA ALA A 261 8.36 8.98 11.21
C ALA A 261 9.21 8.80 9.94
N THR A 262 8.58 8.35 8.86
CA THR A 262 9.26 8.02 7.60
C THR A 262 8.75 8.81 6.40
N ALA A 263 7.65 9.53 6.53
CA ALA A 263 6.98 10.18 5.40
C ALA A 263 7.88 11.20 4.68
N LYS A 264 8.69 11.96 5.41
CA LYS A 264 9.59 12.97 4.84
C LYS A 264 10.63 12.32 3.91
N ASP A 265 11.28 11.26 4.38
CA ASP A 265 12.30 10.53 3.59
C ASP A 265 11.66 9.78 2.42
N ARG A 266 10.49 9.20 2.65
CA ARG A 266 9.71 8.49 1.64
C ARG A 266 9.25 9.41 0.50
N ASN A 267 8.87 10.64 0.80
CA ASN A 267 8.51 11.65 -0.19
C ASN A 267 9.67 12.06 -1.09
N ALA A 268 10.92 11.91 -0.60
CA ALA A 268 12.14 12.18 -1.36
C ALA A 268 12.63 10.97 -2.17
N GLN A 269 11.94 9.83 -2.12
CA GLN A 269 12.29 8.64 -2.89
C GLN A 269 11.61 8.62 -4.26
N ILE A 270 12.32 8.08 -5.26
CA ILE A 270 11.79 7.79 -6.60
C ILE A 270 11.82 6.28 -6.77
N GLY A 271 10.63 5.67 -6.98
CA GLY A 271 10.51 4.22 -7.15
C GLY A 271 11.01 3.38 -5.96
N GLY A 272 10.99 3.94 -4.74
CA GLY A 272 11.45 3.27 -3.53
C GLY A 272 12.95 3.41 -3.24
N HIS A 273 13.68 4.16 -4.05
CA HIS A 273 15.11 4.44 -3.88
C HIS A 273 15.34 5.93 -3.58
N LYS A 274 16.40 6.25 -2.82
CA LYS A 274 16.81 7.65 -2.65
C LYS A 274 17.20 8.21 -4.02
N ALA A 275 16.65 9.38 -4.35
CA ALA A 275 16.98 10.12 -5.56
C ALA A 275 18.39 10.72 -5.43
#